data_3486dd2535e1f4778097e966fb4acc86
#
_entry.id   3486dd2535e1f4778097e966fb4acc86
#
_cell.length_a   1.000
_cell.length_b   1.000
_cell.length_c   1.000
_cell.angle_alpha   90.00
_cell.angle_beta   90.00
_cell.angle_gamma   90.00
#
_symmetry.space_group_name_H-M   'P 1'
#
loop_
_entity.id
_entity.type
_entity.pdbx_description
1 polymer ?
#
loop_
_entity_poly.entity_id
_entity_poly.type
_entity_poly.pdbx_seq_one_letter_code
_entity_poly.pdbx_strand_id
1 'polypeptide(L)'
;EIVSEVDAAVGDEVFGEIASYQWLVFTSPNGVRFFFAEFFRRFRDIRALGGARLAVVGPGTAAELNALHLDVDVMPKEHVGEALVQALAAFESLENLKVLVVTGDRNRDVVIQGLADQQAIVDQLPVYATESVAAGASDAAADFRQHGADAILFASGSAVESFVQQASTL
;
A
#
# COMPACT_ATOMS: atom_id res chain seq x y z
N GLU A 1 -13.88 4.82 2.19
CA GLU A 1 -12.89 5.89 2.23
C GLU A 1 -11.53 5.33 2.59
N ILE A 2 -10.46 5.93 2.04
CA ILE A 2 -9.09 5.54 2.39
C ILE A 2 -8.53 6.69 3.22
N VAL A 3 -8.10 6.38 4.44
CA VAL A 3 -7.58 7.36 5.40
C VAL A 3 -6.15 7.03 5.78
N SER A 4 -5.36 8.08 6.08
CA SER A 4 -4.01 7.90 6.61
C SER A 4 -4.10 7.30 8.01
N GLU A 5 -3.39 6.20 8.23
CA GLU A 5 -3.31 5.56 9.54
C GLU A 5 -1.89 5.01 9.72
N VAL A 6 -1.08 5.74 10.47
CA VAL A 6 0.26 5.29 10.87
C VAL A 6 0.27 5.26 12.39
N ASP A 7 0.50 4.10 12.98
CA ASP A 7 0.77 4.01 14.41
C ASP A 7 2.03 4.84 14.72
N ALA A 8 1.92 5.75 15.69
CA ALA A 8 2.97 6.72 15.98
C ALA A 8 4.27 6.03 16.45
N ALA A 9 4.18 4.97 17.26
CA ALA A 9 5.33 4.27 17.77
C ALA A 9 6.04 3.48 16.68
N VAL A 10 5.28 2.76 15.84
CA VAL A 10 5.81 2.02 14.68
C VAL A 10 6.41 3.00 13.67
N GLY A 11 5.74 4.11 13.41
CA GLY A 11 6.25 5.16 12.52
C GLY A 11 7.56 5.75 13.02
N ASP A 12 7.68 6.06 14.31
CA ASP A 12 8.90 6.61 14.90
C ASP A 12 10.07 5.64 14.81
N GLU A 13 9.84 4.35 15.05
CA GLU A 13 10.84 3.30 14.92
C GLU A 13 11.31 3.15 13.46
N VAL A 14 10.38 2.93 12.52
CA VAL A 14 10.68 2.72 11.10
C VAL A 14 11.37 3.94 10.49
N PHE A 15 10.84 5.14 10.70
CA PHE A 15 11.44 6.36 10.14
C PHE A 15 12.74 6.75 10.83
N GLY A 16 12.93 6.37 12.11
CA GLY A 16 14.20 6.54 12.83
C GLY A 16 15.35 5.74 12.18
N GLU A 17 15.03 4.61 11.59
CA GLU A 17 15.98 3.71 10.93
C GLU A 17 15.88 3.69 9.39
N ILE A 18 15.16 4.64 8.78
CA ILE A 18 14.79 4.59 7.35
C ILE A 18 15.99 4.37 6.42
N ALA A 19 17.12 4.96 6.71
CA ALA A 19 18.34 4.82 5.92
C ALA A 19 19.04 3.45 6.08
N SER A 20 18.61 2.60 7.00
CA SER A 20 19.15 1.27 7.23
C SER A 20 18.53 0.19 6.33
N TYR A 21 17.39 0.46 5.72
CA TYR A 21 16.74 -0.48 4.81
C TYR A 21 17.47 -0.58 3.48
N GLN A 22 17.65 -1.80 2.99
CA GLN A 22 18.18 -2.08 1.66
C GLN A 22 17.07 -2.04 0.59
N TRP A 23 15.83 -2.38 1.00
CA TRP A 23 14.66 -2.36 0.13
C TRP A 23 13.47 -1.66 0.77
N LEU A 24 12.78 -0.84 -0.02
CA LEU A 24 11.44 -0.37 0.27
C LEU A 24 10.48 -1.01 -0.74
N VAL A 25 9.53 -1.77 -0.25
CA VAL A 25 8.56 -2.53 -1.05
C VAL A 25 7.19 -1.90 -0.92
N PHE A 26 6.60 -1.46 -2.03
CA PHE A 26 5.27 -0.86 -2.07
C PHE A 26 4.27 -1.77 -2.77
N THR A 27 3.21 -2.12 -2.07
CA THR A 27 2.17 -3.03 -2.58
C THR A 27 1.01 -2.31 -3.27
N SER A 28 0.90 -0.98 -3.12
CA SER A 28 -0.18 -0.18 -3.69
C SER A 28 0.20 1.27 -3.96
N PRO A 29 -0.49 1.97 -4.89
CA PRO A 29 -0.32 3.41 -5.11
C PRO A 29 -0.59 4.25 -3.85
N ASN A 30 -1.62 3.88 -3.07
CA ASN A 30 -1.94 4.57 -1.82
C ASN A 30 -0.81 4.40 -0.78
N GLY A 31 -0.18 3.21 -0.74
CA GLY A 31 1.01 2.99 0.09
C GLY A 31 2.10 4.00 -0.20
N VAL A 32 2.40 4.28 -1.48
CA VAL A 32 3.38 5.30 -1.86
C VAL A 32 2.95 6.69 -1.40
N ARG A 33 1.70 7.09 -1.70
CA ARG A 33 1.19 8.43 -1.34
C ARG A 33 1.24 8.70 0.15
N PHE A 34 0.74 7.78 0.97
CA PHE A 34 0.68 7.97 2.42
C PHE A 34 2.06 7.83 3.08
N PHE A 35 2.91 6.92 2.59
CA PHE A 35 4.28 6.82 3.05
C PHE A 35 5.05 8.13 2.84
N PHE A 36 5.01 8.68 1.62
CA PHE A 36 5.73 9.92 1.32
C PHE A 36 5.10 11.15 1.96
N ALA A 37 3.79 11.18 2.18
CA ALA A 37 3.16 12.23 2.99
C ALA A 37 3.72 12.22 4.42
N GLU A 38 3.84 11.05 5.05
CA GLU A 38 4.41 10.91 6.39
C GLU A 38 5.93 11.14 6.40
N PHE A 39 6.64 10.66 5.38
CA PHE A 39 8.07 10.89 5.21
C PHE A 39 8.41 12.38 5.16
N PHE A 40 7.72 13.18 4.33
CA PHE A 40 7.98 14.61 4.19
C PHE A 40 7.49 15.45 5.38
N ARG A 41 6.67 14.91 6.26
CA ARG A 41 6.41 15.53 7.58
C ARG A 41 7.63 15.47 8.48
N ARG A 42 8.46 14.42 8.36
CA ARG A 42 9.63 14.14 9.21
C ARG A 42 10.93 14.64 8.58
N PHE A 43 11.07 14.52 7.28
CA PHE A 43 12.29 14.84 6.53
C PHE A 43 12.02 15.90 5.48
N ARG A 44 12.97 16.82 5.34
CA ARG A 44 12.91 17.88 4.32
C ARG A 44 13.47 17.43 2.97
N ASP A 45 14.21 16.34 2.94
CA ASP A 45 15.00 15.92 1.78
C ASP A 45 14.81 14.43 1.54
N ILE A 46 14.48 14.07 0.31
CA ILE A 46 14.28 12.67 -0.10
C ILE A 46 15.53 11.82 0.08
N ARG A 47 16.72 12.43 0.10
CA ARG A 47 17.99 11.74 0.36
C ARG A 47 18.05 11.11 1.75
N ALA A 48 17.15 11.45 2.67
CA ALA A 48 17.02 10.77 3.96
C ALA A 48 16.60 9.30 3.81
N LEU A 49 16.04 8.88 2.67
CA LEU A 49 15.81 7.46 2.34
C LEU A 49 17.12 6.64 2.29
N GLY A 50 18.28 7.30 2.20
CA GLY A 50 19.55 6.61 2.03
C GLY A 50 19.70 5.99 0.64
N GLY A 51 20.31 4.79 0.59
CA GLY A 51 20.54 4.02 -0.65
C GLY A 51 19.56 2.87 -0.86
N ALA A 52 18.37 2.92 -0.26
CA ALA A 52 17.37 1.87 -0.40
C ALA A 52 16.91 1.74 -1.86
N ARG A 53 16.82 0.50 -2.35
CA ARG A 53 16.20 0.16 -3.63
C ARG A 53 14.69 0.10 -3.49
N LEU A 54 13.99 0.34 -4.60
CA LEU A 54 12.53 0.43 -4.62
C LEU A 54 11.92 -0.72 -5.42
N ALA A 55 11.00 -1.44 -4.80
CA ALA A 55 10.26 -2.50 -5.45
C ALA A 55 8.75 -2.28 -5.35
N VAL A 56 8.03 -2.58 -6.43
CA VAL A 56 6.58 -2.39 -6.51
C VAL A 56 5.88 -3.60 -7.11
N VAL A 57 4.62 -3.82 -6.71
CA VAL A 57 3.82 -4.91 -7.28
C VAL A 57 3.41 -4.61 -8.73
N GLY A 58 3.10 -3.37 -9.07
CA GLY A 58 2.54 -3.08 -10.39
C GLY A 58 2.70 -1.63 -10.87
N PRO A 59 2.30 -1.36 -12.13
CA PRO A 59 2.59 -0.11 -12.83
C PRO A 59 1.93 1.11 -12.20
N GLY A 60 0.74 0.98 -11.60
CA GLY A 60 0.10 2.08 -10.90
C GLY A 60 0.92 2.56 -9.69
N THR A 61 1.56 1.63 -8.97
CA THR A 61 2.45 1.94 -7.85
C THR A 61 3.76 2.57 -8.34
N ALA A 62 4.31 2.05 -9.45
CA ALA A 62 5.49 2.62 -10.08
C ALA A 62 5.25 4.07 -10.54
N ALA A 63 4.08 4.38 -11.09
CA ALA A 63 3.73 5.72 -11.53
C ALA A 63 3.78 6.76 -10.38
N GLU A 64 3.37 6.39 -9.17
CA GLU A 64 3.44 7.27 -7.99
C GLU A 64 4.90 7.56 -7.59
N LEU A 65 5.78 6.55 -7.63
CA LEU A 65 7.21 6.75 -7.37
C LEU A 65 7.87 7.62 -8.46
N ASN A 66 7.56 7.33 -9.72
CA ASN A 66 8.09 8.11 -10.84
C ASN A 66 7.66 9.59 -10.78
N ALA A 67 6.46 9.89 -10.28
CA ALA A 67 6.02 11.27 -10.04
C ALA A 67 6.87 12.01 -8.99
N LEU A 68 7.57 11.27 -8.13
CA LEU A 68 8.54 11.78 -7.15
C LEU A 68 9.99 11.76 -7.71
N HIS A 69 10.18 11.45 -8.98
CA HIS A 69 11.48 11.26 -9.64
C HIS A 69 12.32 10.12 -9.01
N LEU A 70 11.63 9.07 -8.53
CA LEU A 70 12.23 7.86 -8.02
C LEU A 70 12.02 6.72 -9.01
N ASP A 71 13.11 6.14 -9.49
CA ASP A 71 13.07 4.97 -10.37
C ASP A 71 12.79 3.69 -9.56
N VAL A 72 12.09 2.75 -10.18
CA VAL A 72 11.78 1.45 -9.60
C VAL A 72 12.84 0.43 -10.05
N ASP A 73 13.51 -0.21 -9.09
CA ASP A 73 14.52 -1.23 -9.37
C ASP A 73 13.91 -2.57 -9.76
N VAL A 74 12.81 -2.97 -9.08
CA VAL A 74 12.12 -4.25 -9.33
C VAL A 74 10.62 -4.08 -9.43
N MET A 75 10.06 -4.54 -10.55
CA MET A 75 8.62 -4.72 -10.77
C MET A 75 8.41 -6.04 -11.52
N PRO A 76 7.58 -6.98 -11.01
CA PRO A 76 7.33 -8.25 -11.66
C PRO A 76 6.51 -8.08 -12.94
N LYS A 77 6.57 -9.07 -13.84
CA LYS A 77 5.71 -9.10 -15.03
C LYS A 77 4.25 -9.39 -14.71
N GLU A 78 4.02 -10.27 -13.73
CA GLU A 78 2.70 -10.51 -13.16
C GLU A 78 2.56 -9.67 -11.89
N HIS A 79 1.54 -8.82 -11.84
CA HIS A 79 1.38 -7.80 -10.80
C HIS A 79 0.70 -8.38 -9.54
N VAL A 80 1.33 -9.41 -8.96
CA VAL A 80 0.92 -10.11 -7.74
C VAL A 80 2.07 -10.21 -6.75
N GLY A 81 1.76 -10.36 -5.46
CA GLY A 81 2.76 -10.37 -4.39
C GLY A 81 3.78 -11.49 -4.52
N GLU A 82 3.34 -12.69 -4.90
CA GLU A 82 4.17 -13.86 -5.11
C GLU A 82 5.23 -13.63 -6.20
N ALA A 83 4.82 -13.01 -7.31
CA ALA A 83 5.73 -12.70 -8.41
C ALA A 83 6.74 -11.61 -8.02
N LEU A 84 6.35 -10.66 -7.15
CA LEU A 84 7.28 -9.67 -6.63
C LEU A 84 8.38 -10.30 -5.78
N VAL A 85 8.03 -11.22 -4.88
CA VAL A 85 9.02 -11.95 -4.06
C VAL A 85 9.99 -12.71 -4.95
N GLN A 86 9.49 -13.42 -5.97
CA GLN A 86 10.33 -14.14 -6.93
C GLN A 86 11.25 -13.19 -7.72
N ALA A 87 10.74 -12.03 -8.14
CA ALA A 87 11.53 -11.05 -8.88
C ALA A 87 12.65 -10.45 -8.01
N LEU A 88 12.37 -10.18 -6.74
CA LEU A 88 13.38 -9.72 -5.78
C LEU A 88 14.45 -10.77 -5.53
N ALA A 89 14.07 -12.03 -5.28
CA ALA A 89 15.00 -13.15 -5.07
C ALA A 89 15.83 -13.46 -6.33
N ALA A 90 15.30 -13.20 -7.53
CA ALA A 90 16.05 -13.30 -8.77
C ALA A 90 17.02 -12.14 -9.01
N PHE A 91 16.74 -10.98 -8.43
CA PHE A 91 17.59 -9.79 -8.54
C PHE A 91 18.85 -9.92 -7.68
N GLU A 92 18.68 -10.33 -6.41
CA GLU A 92 19.79 -10.59 -5.48
C GLU A 92 19.37 -11.52 -4.33
N SER A 93 20.35 -12.07 -3.59
CA SER A 93 20.05 -12.78 -2.33
C SER A 93 19.45 -11.80 -1.32
N LEU A 94 18.33 -12.18 -0.72
CA LEU A 94 17.65 -11.37 0.29
C LEU A 94 18.07 -11.73 1.72
N GLU A 95 18.93 -12.73 1.89
CA GLU A 95 19.40 -13.19 3.19
C GLU A 95 20.01 -12.05 4.01
N ASN A 96 19.48 -11.82 5.21
CA ASN A 96 19.86 -10.76 6.14
C ASN A 96 19.70 -9.32 5.63
N LEU A 97 19.04 -9.09 4.48
CA LEU A 97 18.70 -7.74 4.03
C LEU A 97 17.52 -7.21 4.83
N LYS A 98 17.61 -5.95 5.28
CA LYS A 98 16.49 -5.23 5.90
C LYS A 98 15.54 -4.73 4.81
N VAL A 99 14.30 -5.18 4.88
CA VAL A 99 13.25 -4.87 3.91
C VAL A 99 12.07 -4.22 4.62
N LEU A 100 11.71 -3.01 4.23
CA LEU A 100 10.48 -2.37 4.68
C LEU A 100 9.37 -2.63 3.67
N VAL A 101 8.28 -3.25 4.11
CA VAL A 101 7.07 -3.46 3.32
C VAL A 101 6.02 -2.45 3.73
N VAL A 102 5.70 -1.52 2.81
CA VAL A 102 4.69 -0.49 3.00
C VAL A 102 3.33 -0.99 2.52
N THR A 103 2.34 -1.01 3.42
CA THR A 103 1.04 -1.66 3.19
C THR A 103 -0.13 -0.78 3.61
N GLY A 104 -1.34 -1.25 3.33
CA GLY A 104 -2.57 -0.82 4.02
C GLY A 104 -2.98 -1.83 5.09
N ASP A 105 -4.05 -1.52 5.81
CA ASP A 105 -4.64 -2.34 6.86
C ASP A 105 -5.10 -3.74 6.39
N ARG A 106 -5.56 -3.84 5.14
CA ARG A 106 -6.10 -5.07 4.52
C ARG A 106 -5.10 -5.77 3.62
N ASN A 107 -3.82 -5.74 4.00
CA ASN A 107 -2.80 -6.39 3.20
C ASN A 107 -2.87 -7.92 3.32
N ARG A 108 -2.55 -8.61 2.23
CA ARG A 108 -2.29 -10.05 2.27
C ARG A 108 -0.84 -10.25 2.70
N ASP A 109 -0.61 -11.11 3.68
CA ASP A 109 0.73 -11.36 4.25
C ASP A 109 1.70 -12.09 3.30
N VAL A 110 1.28 -12.35 2.06
CA VAL A 110 2.04 -13.10 1.06
C VAL A 110 3.42 -12.51 0.79
N VAL A 111 3.53 -11.19 0.67
CA VAL A 111 4.82 -10.53 0.42
C VAL A 111 5.71 -10.64 1.65
N ILE A 112 5.17 -10.37 2.83
CA ILE A 112 5.91 -10.42 4.09
C ILE A 112 6.41 -11.84 4.35
N GLN A 113 5.53 -12.83 4.26
CA GLN A 113 5.88 -14.22 4.46
C GLN A 113 6.90 -14.71 3.41
N GLY A 114 6.67 -14.37 2.14
CA GLY A 114 7.58 -14.76 1.07
C GLY A 114 8.98 -14.17 1.21
N LEU A 115 9.11 -12.91 1.68
CA LEU A 115 10.40 -12.29 1.97
C LEU A 115 11.07 -12.94 3.20
N ALA A 116 10.30 -13.25 4.25
CA ALA A 116 10.80 -13.97 5.42
C ALA A 116 11.31 -15.39 5.07
N ASP A 117 10.61 -16.09 4.16
CA ASP A 117 11.04 -17.39 3.64
C ASP A 117 12.36 -17.30 2.85
N GLN A 118 12.69 -16.13 2.30
CA GLN A 118 13.97 -15.80 1.67
C GLN A 118 15.01 -15.29 2.69
N GLN A 119 14.74 -15.44 4.00
CA GLN A 119 15.64 -15.05 5.10
C GLN A 119 15.91 -13.53 5.16
N ALA A 120 15.03 -12.69 4.61
CA ALA A 120 15.08 -11.25 4.81
C ALA A 120 14.63 -10.86 6.22
N ILE A 121 15.16 -9.74 6.72
CA ILE A 121 14.67 -9.08 7.95
C ILE A 121 13.57 -8.12 7.51
N VAL A 122 12.32 -8.46 7.79
CA VAL A 122 11.16 -7.75 7.24
C VAL A 122 10.45 -6.95 8.32
N ASP A 123 10.40 -5.63 8.10
CA ASP A 123 9.54 -4.72 8.86
C ASP A 123 8.32 -4.35 8.02
N GLN A 124 7.15 -4.23 8.65
CA GLN A 124 5.91 -3.83 8.02
C GLN A 124 5.48 -2.46 8.52
N LEU A 125 5.10 -1.57 7.60
CA LEU A 125 4.52 -0.28 7.93
C LEU A 125 3.15 -0.12 7.26
N PRO A 126 2.05 -0.35 7.98
CA PRO A 126 0.73 0.06 7.53
C PRO A 126 0.64 1.60 7.54
N VAL A 127 0.29 2.20 6.40
CA VAL A 127 0.25 3.67 6.25
C VAL A 127 -1.15 4.21 5.96
N TYR A 128 -2.13 3.33 5.70
CA TYR A 128 -3.52 3.72 5.49
C TYR A 128 -4.48 2.60 5.89
N ALA A 129 -5.69 3.00 6.27
CA ALA A 129 -6.81 2.10 6.49
C ALA A 129 -7.94 2.35 5.49
N THR A 130 -8.72 1.30 5.25
CA THR A 130 -9.94 1.37 4.44
C THR A 130 -11.16 1.38 5.36
N GLU A 131 -11.74 2.55 5.56
CA GLU A 131 -12.95 2.73 6.36
C GLU A 131 -14.20 2.59 5.51
N SER A 132 -15.23 1.95 6.07
CA SER A 132 -16.55 1.93 5.47
C SER A 132 -17.25 3.25 5.72
N VAL A 133 -17.64 3.94 4.64
CA VAL A 133 -18.46 5.15 4.73
C VAL A 133 -19.92 4.76 4.78
N ALA A 134 -20.68 5.36 5.70
CA ALA A 134 -22.12 5.17 5.76
C ALA A 134 -22.77 5.81 4.50
N ALA A 135 -23.11 4.99 3.53
CA ALA A 135 -23.66 5.44 2.25
C ALA A 135 -25.03 6.15 2.41
N GLY A 136 -25.81 5.74 3.44
CA GLY A 136 -27.19 6.20 3.64
C GLY A 136 -27.38 7.70 3.90
N ALA A 137 -26.33 8.45 4.22
CA ALA A 137 -26.38 9.88 4.49
C ALA A 137 -25.99 10.77 3.29
N SER A 138 -25.61 10.17 2.15
CA SER A 138 -25.21 10.93 0.97
C SER A 138 -26.40 11.35 0.10
N ASP A 139 -26.26 12.46 -0.65
CA ASP A 139 -27.27 12.89 -1.64
C ASP A 139 -27.48 11.81 -2.70
N ALA A 140 -26.44 11.09 -3.11
CA ALA A 140 -26.53 9.97 -4.05
C ALA A 140 -27.38 8.81 -3.49
N ALA A 141 -27.29 8.52 -2.20
CA ALA A 141 -28.14 7.51 -1.56
C ALA A 141 -29.60 7.96 -1.45
N ALA A 142 -29.83 9.26 -1.21
CA ALA A 142 -31.18 9.83 -1.22
C ALA A 142 -31.80 9.74 -2.61
N ASP A 143 -31.07 10.08 -3.65
CA ASP A 143 -31.50 9.98 -5.04
C ASP A 143 -31.77 8.52 -5.45
N PHE A 144 -30.87 7.60 -5.08
CA PHE A 144 -31.05 6.17 -5.31
C PHE A 144 -32.31 5.62 -4.64
N ARG A 145 -32.60 6.02 -3.38
CA ARG A 145 -33.88 5.64 -2.70
C ARG A 145 -35.13 6.14 -3.41
N GLN A 146 -35.04 7.34 -3.98
CA GLN A 146 -36.21 8.00 -4.61
C GLN A 146 -36.45 7.50 -6.03
N HIS A 147 -35.42 7.27 -6.81
CA HIS A 147 -35.52 7.00 -8.24
C HIS A 147 -35.03 5.62 -8.66
N GLY A 148 -34.26 4.91 -7.79
CA GLY A 148 -33.62 3.67 -8.13
C GLY A 148 -32.40 3.87 -9.07
N ALA A 149 -31.99 2.82 -9.73
CA ALA A 149 -30.98 2.85 -10.80
C ALA A 149 -31.22 1.70 -11.78
N ASP A 150 -31.05 1.97 -13.08
CA ASP A 150 -31.13 0.94 -14.13
C ASP A 150 -29.91 -0.01 -14.09
N ALA A 151 -28.77 0.43 -13.56
CA ALA A 151 -27.57 -0.38 -13.39
C ALA A 151 -26.72 0.13 -12.24
N ILE A 152 -26.02 -0.81 -11.56
CA ILE A 152 -25.04 -0.51 -10.53
C ILE A 152 -23.71 -1.13 -10.95
N LEU A 153 -22.64 -0.34 -10.99
CA LEU A 153 -21.29 -0.77 -11.33
C LEU A 153 -20.41 -0.82 -10.10
N PHE A 154 -19.75 -1.94 -9.89
CA PHE A 154 -18.80 -2.13 -8.80
C PHE A 154 -17.37 -2.29 -9.34
N ALA A 155 -16.45 -1.48 -8.85
CA ALA A 155 -15.04 -1.53 -9.24
C ALA A 155 -14.21 -2.54 -8.42
N SER A 156 -14.77 -3.09 -7.34
CA SER A 156 -14.06 -4.05 -6.47
C SER A 156 -15.04 -4.95 -5.70
N GLY A 157 -14.56 -6.12 -5.27
CA GLY A 157 -15.34 -7.03 -4.41
C GLY A 157 -15.74 -6.39 -3.08
N SER A 158 -14.84 -5.62 -2.47
CA SER A 158 -15.12 -4.90 -1.21
C SER A 158 -16.22 -3.84 -1.35
N ALA A 159 -16.36 -3.24 -2.53
CA ALA A 159 -17.47 -2.32 -2.81
C ALA A 159 -18.81 -3.06 -2.85
N VAL A 160 -18.86 -4.28 -3.42
CA VAL A 160 -20.05 -5.14 -3.40
C VAL A 160 -20.41 -5.51 -1.96
N GLU A 161 -19.45 -5.98 -1.17
CA GLU A 161 -19.67 -6.37 0.22
C GLU A 161 -20.22 -5.19 1.05
N SER A 162 -19.60 -4.01 0.91
CA SER A 162 -20.03 -2.79 1.60
C SER A 162 -21.44 -2.37 1.19
N PHE A 163 -21.77 -2.46 -0.10
CA PHE A 163 -23.12 -2.16 -0.61
C PHE A 163 -24.15 -3.12 -0.04
N VAL A 164 -23.88 -4.43 -0.05
CA VAL A 164 -24.80 -5.45 0.48
C VAL A 164 -25.04 -5.25 1.98
N GLN A 165 -23.99 -4.96 2.75
CA GLN A 165 -24.11 -4.71 4.20
C GLN A 165 -24.97 -3.48 4.50
N GLN A 166 -24.96 -2.47 3.63
CA GLN A 166 -25.69 -1.23 3.79
C GLN A 166 -27.03 -1.19 3.03
N ALA A 167 -27.33 -2.20 2.22
CA ALA A 167 -28.51 -2.23 1.37
C ALA A 167 -29.87 -2.04 2.12
N SER A 168 -29.92 -2.47 3.39
CA SER A 168 -31.11 -2.26 4.25
C SER A 168 -31.31 -0.81 4.70
N THR A 169 -30.28 0.02 4.54
CA THR A 169 -30.31 1.47 4.89
C THR A 169 -30.31 2.37 3.66
N LEU A 170 -30.16 1.79 2.48
CA LEU A 170 -30.29 2.40 1.17
C LEU A 170 -31.72 2.22 0.65
#